data_88c17579590b4509d59b217b3b8f6a12
#
_entry.id   88c17579590b4509d59b217b3b8f6a12
#
_cell.length_a   1.000
_cell.length_b   1.000
_cell.length_c   1.000
_cell.angle_alpha   90.00
_cell.angle_beta   90.00
_cell.angle_gamma   90.00
#
_symmetry.space_group_name_H-M   'P 1'
#
loop_
_entity.id
_entity.type
_entity.pdbx_description
1 polymer ?
#
loop_
_entity_poly.entity_id
_entity_poly.type
_entity_poly.pdbx_seq_one_letter_code
_entity_poly.pdbx_strand_id
1 'polypeptide(L)'
;MKKKVQEIVNTVFVGDSRDVLKDYPDKCVDLCITSPPYWGLRDYGVDNQIGLELERDEYIGELVRVFDEVHRILKDDGTMFLNLGDSYSGSTGRSGGISEINSKARQLKTGAYKDLRPSKVDGVPPQSLMQIPSRVAIALQYSSGWIIRSKIIWSKTNPMPESVDNRPTKSHETIFFLSKIPTGYYYNQEAMSEPAKNPNSGDPWWQRKLYGEPSRHGLDGAAASGAGNFRTGELRNMRTVITLPTNSYKGAHFATFPPKLISPFIKGCSREGGIVLDPFMGSGTVAEVSKKLGRLYTGVELNKEYHKLINERTSQMEMFI
;
A
#
# COMPACT_ATOMS: atom_id res chain seq x y z
N MET A 1 12.18 -22.10 14.32
CA MET A 1 11.27 -22.06 15.51
C MET A 1 10.58 -20.72 15.49
N LYS A 2 9.23 -20.66 15.61
CA LYS A 2 8.51 -19.37 15.59
C LYS A 2 8.93 -18.48 16.76
N LYS A 3 9.10 -17.19 16.50
CA LYS A 3 9.41 -16.16 17.51
C LYS A 3 8.23 -15.95 18.46
N LYS A 4 8.48 -15.43 19.65
CA LYS A 4 7.43 -14.93 20.52
C LYS A 4 7.00 -13.52 20.10
N VAL A 5 5.78 -13.11 20.41
CA VAL A 5 5.27 -11.77 20.05
C VAL A 5 6.17 -10.66 20.61
N GLN A 6 6.68 -10.82 21.82
CA GLN A 6 7.59 -9.84 22.46
C GLN A 6 8.90 -9.64 21.69
N GLU A 7 9.34 -10.64 20.92
CA GLU A 7 10.59 -10.58 20.14
C GLU A 7 10.44 -9.84 18.81
N ILE A 8 9.19 -9.65 18.34
CA ILE A 8 8.91 -8.96 17.08
C ILE A 8 8.45 -7.51 17.28
N VAL A 9 7.95 -7.16 18.47
CA VAL A 9 7.42 -5.83 18.77
C VAL A 9 8.52 -4.76 18.72
N ASN A 10 8.24 -3.65 18.04
CA ASN A 10 9.14 -2.52 17.81
C ASN A 10 10.49 -2.93 17.22
N THR A 11 10.48 -4.00 16.42
CA THR A 11 11.67 -4.58 15.80
C THR A 11 11.51 -4.63 14.28
N VAL A 12 12.57 -4.23 13.58
CA VAL A 12 12.70 -4.45 12.14
C VAL A 12 13.84 -5.43 11.89
N PHE A 13 13.53 -6.54 11.23
CA PHE A 13 14.51 -7.58 10.92
C PHE A 13 15.20 -7.30 9.59
N VAL A 14 16.50 -7.50 9.55
CA VAL A 14 17.25 -7.48 8.28
C VAL A 14 17.15 -8.84 7.61
N GLY A 15 16.67 -8.87 6.38
CA GLY A 15 16.56 -10.12 5.62
C GLY A 15 15.48 -10.08 4.54
N ASP A 16 15.30 -11.22 3.90
CA ASP A 16 14.25 -11.41 2.92
C ASP A 16 12.90 -11.68 3.61
N SER A 17 11.89 -10.93 3.23
CA SER A 17 10.53 -11.07 3.80
C SER A 17 9.96 -12.47 3.59
N ARG A 18 10.29 -13.14 2.47
CA ARG A 18 9.87 -14.52 2.16
C ARG A 18 10.37 -15.54 3.19
N ASP A 19 11.46 -15.24 3.88
CA ASP A 19 12.07 -16.12 4.89
C ASP A 19 11.79 -15.63 6.31
N VAL A 20 12.00 -14.35 6.58
CA VAL A 20 11.85 -13.78 7.92
C VAL A 20 10.43 -13.94 8.46
N LEU A 21 9.42 -13.75 7.61
CA LEU A 21 8.01 -13.83 8.03
C LEU A 21 7.59 -15.25 8.45
N LYS A 22 8.24 -16.30 7.95
CA LYS A 22 7.97 -17.69 8.38
C LYS A 22 8.16 -17.93 9.87
N ASP A 23 9.07 -17.15 10.48
CA ASP A 23 9.34 -17.22 11.92
C ASP A 23 8.37 -16.42 12.79
N TYR A 24 7.50 -15.60 12.19
CA TYR A 24 6.50 -14.86 12.94
C TYR A 24 5.40 -15.77 13.48
N PRO A 25 4.86 -15.47 14.69
CA PRO A 25 3.69 -16.16 15.22
C PRO A 25 2.47 -15.97 14.34
N ASP A 26 1.54 -16.92 14.36
CA ASP A 26 0.25 -16.77 13.70
C ASP A 26 -0.60 -15.74 14.43
N LYS A 27 -1.45 -15.02 13.71
CA LYS A 27 -2.52 -14.15 14.26
C LYS A 27 -2.04 -13.16 15.32
N CYS A 28 -0.90 -12.52 15.10
CA CYS A 28 -0.29 -11.61 16.07
C CYS A 28 -0.32 -10.14 15.65
N VAL A 29 -0.57 -9.84 14.38
CA VAL A 29 -0.54 -8.49 13.80
C VAL A 29 -1.96 -7.99 13.54
N ASP A 30 -2.22 -6.72 13.86
CA ASP A 30 -3.53 -6.07 13.67
C ASP A 30 -3.69 -5.55 12.23
N LEU A 31 -2.64 -4.98 11.67
CA LEU A 31 -2.67 -4.28 10.39
C LEU A 31 -1.36 -4.48 9.63
N CYS A 32 -1.44 -4.70 8.33
CA CYS A 32 -0.30 -4.59 7.43
C CYS A 32 -0.48 -3.36 6.52
N ILE A 33 0.55 -2.50 6.44
CA ILE A 33 0.60 -1.41 5.47
C ILE A 33 1.94 -1.50 4.76
N THR A 34 1.92 -1.59 3.43
CA THR A 34 3.16 -1.80 2.70
C THR A 34 3.12 -1.30 1.26
N SER A 35 4.31 -1.04 0.73
CA SER A 35 4.57 -0.79 -0.68
C SER A 35 5.78 -1.63 -1.10
N PRO A 36 5.57 -2.82 -1.68
CA PRO A 36 6.66 -3.67 -2.11
C PRO A 36 7.47 -3.02 -3.24
N PRO A 37 8.66 -3.52 -3.54
CA PRO A 37 9.39 -3.11 -4.74
C PRO A 37 8.54 -3.29 -5.99
N TYR A 38 8.49 -2.27 -6.87
CA TYR A 38 7.71 -2.32 -8.10
C TYR A 38 8.48 -3.02 -9.20
N TRP A 39 7.80 -3.83 -9.99
CA TRP A 39 8.39 -4.62 -11.06
C TRP A 39 9.15 -3.77 -12.10
N GLY A 40 10.43 -4.08 -12.28
CA GLY A 40 11.32 -3.44 -13.24
C GLY A 40 11.59 -1.96 -13.00
N LEU A 41 11.27 -1.43 -11.80
CA LEU A 41 11.41 0.00 -11.55
C LEU A 41 12.76 0.36 -10.92
N ARG A 42 13.25 -0.44 -9.98
CA ARG A 42 14.47 -0.12 -9.22
C ARG A 42 15.30 -1.33 -8.88
N ASP A 43 16.60 -1.17 -9.03
CA ASP A 43 17.61 -2.04 -8.45
C ASP A 43 18.12 -1.38 -7.15
N TYR A 44 17.89 -2.03 -6.02
CA TYR A 44 18.39 -1.60 -4.71
C TYR A 44 19.81 -2.11 -4.42
N GLY A 45 20.40 -2.84 -5.36
CA GLY A 45 21.75 -3.37 -5.26
C GLY A 45 21.91 -4.52 -4.26
N VAL A 46 20.84 -5.21 -3.95
CA VAL A 46 20.82 -6.35 -3.01
C VAL A 46 20.40 -7.60 -3.76
N ASP A 47 21.13 -8.70 -3.51
CA ASP A 47 20.81 -9.98 -4.13
C ASP A 47 19.43 -10.48 -3.71
N ASN A 48 18.76 -11.18 -4.63
CA ASN A 48 17.42 -11.77 -4.44
C ASN A 48 16.29 -10.76 -4.13
N GLN A 49 16.49 -9.47 -4.40
CA GLN A 49 15.40 -8.51 -4.25
C GLN A 49 14.22 -8.85 -5.18
N ILE A 50 13.00 -8.70 -4.67
CA ILE A 50 11.77 -8.74 -5.48
C ILE A 50 11.71 -7.49 -6.36
N GLY A 51 11.18 -7.62 -7.59
CA GLY A 51 11.00 -6.54 -8.56
C GLY A 51 12.00 -6.55 -9.72
N LEU A 52 12.93 -7.51 -9.76
CA LEU A 52 13.90 -7.70 -10.85
C LEU A 52 13.67 -9.01 -11.63
N GLU A 53 12.56 -9.67 -11.42
CA GLU A 53 12.17 -10.87 -12.14
C GLU A 53 12.04 -10.57 -13.63
N LEU A 54 12.46 -11.51 -14.48
CA LEU A 54 12.35 -11.37 -15.93
C LEU A 54 10.89 -11.43 -16.38
N GLU A 55 10.11 -12.29 -15.73
CA GLU A 55 8.72 -12.51 -16.06
C GLU A 55 7.77 -11.86 -15.06
N ARG A 56 6.71 -11.24 -15.59
CA ARG A 56 5.66 -10.59 -14.80
C ARG A 56 5.02 -11.55 -13.80
N ASP A 57 4.73 -12.76 -14.24
CA ASP A 57 3.99 -13.73 -13.43
C ASP A 57 4.87 -14.32 -12.33
N GLU A 58 6.18 -14.37 -12.54
CA GLU A 58 7.17 -14.70 -11.52
C GLU A 58 7.16 -13.63 -10.41
N TYR A 59 7.25 -12.34 -10.78
CA TYR A 59 7.14 -11.24 -9.82
C TYR A 59 5.85 -11.31 -9.00
N ILE A 60 4.71 -11.56 -9.65
CA ILE A 60 3.42 -11.70 -8.97
C ILE A 60 3.47 -12.89 -7.99
N GLY A 61 4.05 -14.01 -8.41
CA GLY A 61 4.22 -15.20 -7.57
C GLY A 61 5.07 -14.93 -6.33
N GLU A 62 6.16 -14.17 -6.46
CA GLU A 62 7.00 -13.79 -5.31
C GLU A 62 6.23 -12.90 -4.32
N LEU A 63 5.42 -11.95 -4.79
CA LEU A 63 4.57 -11.13 -3.92
C LEU A 63 3.49 -11.98 -3.23
N VAL A 64 2.88 -12.93 -3.94
CA VAL A 64 1.89 -13.85 -3.35
C VAL A 64 2.52 -14.62 -2.19
N ARG A 65 3.73 -15.16 -2.33
CA ARG A 65 4.43 -15.87 -1.24
C ARG A 65 4.58 -15.02 0.01
N VAL A 66 4.96 -13.74 -0.14
CA VAL A 66 5.05 -12.82 1.00
C VAL A 66 3.69 -12.58 1.63
N PHE A 67 2.67 -12.32 0.81
CA PHE A 67 1.34 -11.96 1.32
C PHE A 67 0.53 -13.16 1.83
N ASP A 68 0.86 -14.39 1.45
CA ASP A 68 0.36 -15.61 2.09
C ASP A 68 0.85 -15.70 3.55
N GLU A 69 2.12 -15.39 3.81
CA GLU A 69 2.64 -15.30 5.17
C GLU A 69 2.00 -14.13 5.94
N VAL A 70 1.82 -12.96 5.32
CA VAL A 70 1.10 -11.84 5.93
C VAL A 70 -0.32 -12.25 6.31
N HIS A 71 -1.03 -12.99 5.45
CA HIS A 71 -2.37 -13.51 5.75
C HIS A 71 -2.37 -14.42 6.98
N ARG A 72 -1.39 -15.30 7.12
CA ARG A 72 -1.22 -16.17 8.30
C ARG A 72 -0.97 -15.36 9.58
N ILE A 73 -0.09 -14.34 9.50
CA ILE A 73 0.38 -13.54 10.62
C ILE A 73 -0.69 -12.55 11.11
N LEU A 74 -1.53 -12.03 10.22
CA LEU A 74 -2.64 -11.15 10.58
C LEU A 74 -3.66 -11.86 11.46
N LYS A 75 -4.17 -11.16 12.48
CA LYS A 75 -5.34 -11.58 13.26
C LYS A 75 -6.52 -11.85 12.33
N ASP A 76 -7.52 -12.58 12.82
CA ASP A 76 -8.69 -12.89 11.99
C ASP A 76 -9.47 -11.63 11.59
N ASP A 77 -9.50 -10.62 12.45
CA ASP A 77 -10.08 -9.30 12.20
C ASP A 77 -9.07 -8.27 11.64
N GLY A 78 -7.85 -8.72 11.33
CA GLY A 78 -6.80 -7.88 10.77
C GLY A 78 -7.02 -7.53 9.29
N THR A 79 -6.38 -6.45 8.86
CA THR A 79 -6.53 -5.91 7.50
C THR A 79 -5.18 -5.55 6.86
N MET A 80 -5.19 -5.33 5.54
CA MET A 80 -3.99 -4.91 4.81
C MET A 80 -4.29 -3.76 3.86
N PHE A 81 -3.38 -2.77 3.80
CA PHE A 81 -3.31 -1.76 2.74
C PHE A 81 -2.06 -2.00 1.90
N LEU A 82 -2.26 -2.35 0.65
CA LEU A 82 -1.21 -2.67 -0.31
C LEU A 82 -1.11 -1.59 -1.38
N ASN A 83 -0.06 -0.78 -1.32
CA ASN A 83 0.21 0.26 -2.33
C ASN A 83 1.08 -0.29 -3.45
N LEU A 84 0.64 -0.13 -4.69
CA LEU A 84 1.32 -0.60 -5.89
C LEU A 84 1.30 0.43 -7.00
N GLY A 85 2.45 0.56 -7.67
CA GLY A 85 2.56 1.29 -8.92
C GLY A 85 2.42 0.37 -10.13
N ASP A 86 1.97 0.92 -11.25
CA ASP A 86 1.87 0.20 -12.51
C ASP A 86 2.98 0.59 -13.49
N SER A 87 3.19 -0.20 -14.52
CA SER A 87 4.20 0.00 -15.54
C SER A 87 3.65 -0.32 -16.93
N TYR A 88 4.39 0.02 -17.97
CA TYR A 88 4.05 -0.27 -19.36
C TYR A 88 4.98 -1.35 -19.93
N SER A 89 4.46 -2.20 -20.82
CA SER A 89 5.25 -3.16 -21.58
C SER A 89 6.08 -2.44 -22.65
N GLY A 90 7.31 -2.90 -22.86
CA GLY A 90 8.18 -2.44 -23.94
C GLY A 90 8.54 -0.96 -23.87
N SER A 91 9.81 -0.65 -23.87
CA SER A 91 10.30 0.70 -24.16
C SER A 91 10.38 0.85 -25.66
N THR A 92 9.75 1.87 -26.25
CA THR A 92 9.99 2.27 -27.62
C THR A 92 11.36 2.92 -27.74
N GLY A 93 12.39 2.11 -27.90
CA GLY A 93 13.54 2.43 -28.75
C GLY A 93 14.36 3.67 -28.49
N ARG A 94 14.54 4.13 -27.23
CA ARG A 94 15.60 5.12 -26.93
C ARG A 94 16.51 4.78 -25.74
N SER A 95 16.31 3.67 -25.08
CA SER A 95 17.27 3.16 -24.09
C SER A 95 17.28 1.66 -24.23
N GLY A 96 18.42 1.11 -24.61
CA GLY A 96 18.59 -0.30 -24.92
C GLY A 96 17.83 -1.22 -24.00
N GLY A 97 16.88 -1.93 -24.60
CA GLY A 97 16.22 -3.04 -23.93
C GLY A 97 17.27 -3.99 -23.35
N ILE A 98 16.91 -4.67 -22.29
CA ILE A 98 17.73 -5.75 -21.75
C ILE A 98 17.74 -6.88 -22.77
N SER A 99 18.58 -6.74 -23.79
CA SER A 99 19.15 -7.88 -24.47
C SER A 99 20.41 -8.19 -23.66
N GLU A 100 20.38 -9.26 -22.89
CA GLU A 100 21.46 -9.73 -22.03
C GLU A 100 21.66 -8.87 -20.76
N ILE A 101 21.11 -9.31 -19.64
CA ILE A 101 21.58 -8.93 -18.32
C ILE A 101 22.95 -9.57 -18.14
N ASN A 102 23.96 -8.92 -18.70
CA ASN A 102 25.32 -9.23 -18.32
C ASN A 102 25.53 -8.73 -16.88
N SER A 103 26.00 -9.61 -16.03
CA SER A 103 26.37 -9.36 -14.64
C SER A 103 27.33 -8.18 -14.42
N LYS A 104 27.87 -7.58 -15.50
CA LYS A 104 28.69 -6.35 -15.50
C LYS A 104 27.89 -5.03 -15.48
N ALA A 105 26.58 -5.04 -15.75
CA ALA A 105 25.74 -3.83 -15.69
C ALA A 105 25.43 -3.38 -14.24
N ARG A 106 25.77 -4.18 -13.25
CA ARG A 106 25.66 -3.85 -11.80
C ARG A 106 26.58 -2.72 -11.32
N GLN A 107 27.48 -2.20 -12.13
CA GLN A 107 28.49 -1.21 -11.69
C GLN A 107 28.28 0.22 -12.18
N LEU A 108 27.10 0.62 -12.61
CA LEU A 108 26.86 2.01 -12.96
C LEU A 108 26.49 2.86 -11.73
N LYS A 109 27.50 3.47 -11.13
CA LYS A 109 27.47 4.45 -10.04
C LYS A 109 26.80 5.79 -10.39
N THR A 110 25.94 5.87 -11.36
CA THR A 110 25.29 7.14 -11.72
C THR A 110 23.78 6.95 -11.67
N GLY A 111 23.11 7.79 -10.88
CA GLY A 111 21.68 7.81 -10.59
C GLY A 111 20.73 8.03 -11.79
N ALA A 112 21.04 7.53 -12.95
CA ALA A 112 20.16 7.46 -14.09
C ALA A 112 19.25 6.24 -13.92
N TYR A 113 17.95 6.47 -13.77
CA TYR A 113 16.93 5.42 -13.80
C TYR A 113 16.99 4.67 -15.12
N LYS A 114 17.68 3.53 -15.14
CA LYS A 114 17.63 2.61 -16.27
C LYS A 114 16.33 1.83 -16.15
N ASP A 115 15.54 1.81 -17.19
CA ASP A 115 14.35 0.96 -17.26
C ASP A 115 14.81 -0.51 -17.27
N LEU A 116 14.53 -1.22 -16.19
CA LEU A 116 14.94 -2.61 -15.97
C LEU A 116 13.89 -3.61 -16.49
N ARG A 117 12.79 -3.11 -17.05
CA ARG A 117 11.71 -3.97 -17.55
C ARG A 117 12.12 -4.69 -18.84
N PRO A 118 11.66 -5.93 -19.05
CA PRO A 118 11.83 -6.62 -20.31
C PRO A 118 11.27 -5.78 -21.47
N SER A 119 11.98 -5.75 -22.59
CA SER A 119 11.52 -5.07 -23.80
C SER A 119 10.29 -5.72 -24.42
N LYS A 120 10.07 -6.99 -24.13
CA LYS A 120 8.90 -7.77 -24.54
C LYS A 120 8.35 -8.53 -23.32
N VAL A 121 7.04 -8.58 -23.20
CA VAL A 121 6.32 -9.40 -22.24
C VAL A 121 5.36 -10.28 -23.03
N ASP A 122 5.47 -11.59 -22.87
CA ASP A 122 4.69 -12.54 -23.64
C ASP A 122 3.17 -12.28 -23.49
N GLY A 123 2.48 -12.27 -24.63
CA GLY A 123 1.05 -12.03 -24.69
C GLY A 123 0.60 -10.60 -24.41
N VAL A 124 1.54 -9.63 -24.26
CA VAL A 124 1.22 -8.22 -24.04
C VAL A 124 1.77 -7.35 -25.15
N PRO A 125 0.92 -6.62 -25.92
CA PRO A 125 1.39 -5.71 -26.95
C PRO A 125 2.35 -4.65 -26.39
N PRO A 126 3.33 -4.18 -27.15
CA PRO A 126 4.20 -3.07 -26.73
C PRO A 126 3.39 -1.83 -26.33
N GLN A 127 3.91 -1.08 -25.35
CA GLN A 127 3.28 0.14 -24.79
C GLN A 127 1.95 -0.07 -24.07
N SER A 128 1.52 -1.32 -23.85
CA SER A 128 0.33 -1.60 -23.06
C SER A 128 0.60 -1.40 -21.57
N LEU A 129 -0.38 -0.88 -20.84
CA LEU A 129 -0.36 -0.84 -19.39
C LEU A 129 -0.40 -2.28 -18.83
N MET A 130 0.54 -2.62 -17.96
CA MET A 130 0.74 -3.99 -17.47
C MET A 130 -0.35 -4.45 -16.51
N GLN A 131 -1.09 -3.52 -15.90
CA GLN A 131 -2.12 -3.82 -14.88
C GLN A 131 -1.57 -4.57 -13.65
N ILE A 132 -0.31 -4.32 -13.30
CA ILE A 132 0.37 -5.02 -12.19
C ILE A 132 -0.45 -4.95 -10.90
N PRO A 133 -0.93 -3.78 -10.43
CA PRO A 133 -1.71 -3.70 -9.20
C PRO A 133 -2.95 -4.61 -9.22
N SER A 134 -3.68 -4.61 -10.33
CA SER A 134 -4.90 -5.42 -10.47
C SER A 134 -4.60 -6.92 -10.52
N ARG A 135 -3.53 -7.30 -11.22
CA ARG A 135 -3.11 -8.72 -11.32
C ARG A 135 -2.67 -9.27 -9.96
N VAL A 136 -1.88 -8.50 -9.19
CA VAL A 136 -1.49 -8.89 -7.83
C VAL A 136 -2.73 -9.05 -6.95
N ALA A 137 -3.65 -8.08 -6.97
CA ALA A 137 -4.86 -8.16 -6.17
C ALA A 137 -5.72 -9.40 -6.51
N ILE A 138 -5.89 -9.70 -7.80
CA ILE A 138 -6.60 -10.90 -8.27
C ILE A 138 -5.87 -12.18 -7.83
N ALA A 139 -4.54 -12.24 -7.98
CA ALA A 139 -3.76 -13.39 -7.54
C ALA A 139 -3.94 -13.65 -6.04
N LEU A 140 -3.93 -12.62 -5.20
CA LEU A 140 -4.16 -12.73 -3.76
C LEU A 140 -5.56 -13.24 -3.40
N GLN A 141 -6.59 -12.88 -4.18
CA GLN A 141 -7.93 -13.44 -3.97
C GLN A 141 -7.97 -14.95 -4.18
N TYR A 142 -7.22 -15.46 -5.17
CA TYR A 142 -7.23 -16.88 -5.53
C TYR A 142 -6.26 -17.72 -4.70
N SER A 143 -5.14 -17.16 -4.22
CA SER A 143 -4.12 -17.88 -3.46
C SER A 143 -4.53 -18.10 -2.01
N SER A 144 -4.73 -17.01 -1.27
CA SER A 144 -4.94 -17.04 0.19
C SER A 144 -6.36 -16.66 0.60
N GLY A 145 -7.27 -16.42 -0.36
CA GLY A 145 -8.64 -16.02 -0.06
C GLY A 145 -8.79 -14.59 0.46
N TRP A 146 -7.85 -13.71 0.12
CA TRP A 146 -7.98 -12.29 0.45
C TRP A 146 -9.26 -11.67 -0.12
N ILE A 147 -9.95 -10.88 0.68
CA ILE A 147 -11.14 -10.15 0.28
C ILE A 147 -10.76 -8.72 -0.03
N ILE A 148 -10.86 -8.32 -1.31
CA ILE A 148 -10.61 -6.94 -1.73
C ILE A 148 -11.82 -6.10 -1.35
N ARG A 149 -11.66 -5.23 -0.34
CA ARG A 149 -12.74 -4.37 0.18
C ARG A 149 -12.87 -3.08 -0.60
N SER A 150 -11.75 -2.52 -1.06
CA SER A 150 -11.73 -1.27 -1.80
C SER A 150 -10.46 -1.14 -2.64
N LYS A 151 -10.59 -0.42 -3.75
CA LYS A 151 -9.49 0.12 -4.54
C LYS A 151 -9.43 1.61 -4.31
N ILE A 152 -8.37 2.08 -3.67
CA ILE A 152 -8.13 3.47 -3.32
C ILE A 152 -7.10 4.04 -4.31
N ILE A 153 -7.33 5.24 -4.78
CA ILE A 153 -6.42 5.96 -5.67
C ILE A 153 -5.70 7.05 -4.88
N TRP A 154 -4.39 6.94 -4.78
CA TRP A 154 -3.57 8.04 -4.32
C TRP A 154 -3.21 8.93 -5.50
N SER A 155 -3.95 10.03 -5.66
CA SER A 155 -3.72 11.08 -6.66
C SER A 155 -2.60 12.00 -6.18
N LYS A 156 -1.50 12.07 -6.93
CA LYS A 156 -0.31 12.86 -6.62
C LYS A 156 -0.45 14.26 -7.16
N THR A 157 -0.34 15.29 -6.31
CA THR A 157 -0.38 16.70 -6.78
C THR A 157 0.91 17.13 -7.48
N ASN A 158 2.01 16.41 -7.25
CA ASN A 158 3.33 16.65 -7.82
C ASN A 158 3.90 15.33 -8.41
N PRO A 159 3.24 14.73 -9.43
CA PRO A 159 3.77 13.52 -10.06
C PRO A 159 5.11 13.81 -10.72
N MET A 160 5.96 12.78 -10.83
CA MET A 160 7.19 12.90 -11.63
C MET A 160 6.83 13.16 -13.08
N PRO A 161 7.43 14.17 -13.73
CA PRO A 161 7.21 14.40 -15.15
C PRO A 161 7.55 13.18 -16.00
N GLU A 162 6.70 12.88 -16.96
CA GLU A 162 6.95 11.84 -17.99
C GLU A 162 7.08 12.51 -19.35
N SER A 163 8.13 12.17 -20.10
CA SER A 163 8.31 12.64 -21.49
C SER A 163 7.47 11.77 -22.43
N VAL A 164 6.15 11.90 -22.36
CA VAL A 164 5.19 11.16 -23.19
C VAL A 164 4.20 12.15 -23.82
N ASP A 165 3.90 11.94 -25.10
CA ASP A 165 3.03 12.79 -25.93
C ASP A 165 1.82 12.03 -26.49
N ASN A 166 1.77 10.71 -26.31
CA ASN A 166 0.77 9.81 -26.88
C ASN A 166 -0.17 9.17 -25.85
N ARG A 167 -0.08 9.56 -24.60
CA ARG A 167 -0.98 9.15 -23.52
C ARG A 167 -0.94 10.16 -22.35
N PRO A 168 -1.95 10.20 -21.49
CA PRO A 168 -1.89 10.99 -20.26
C PRO A 168 -0.73 10.58 -19.34
N THR A 169 -0.15 11.58 -18.65
CA THR A 169 0.88 11.36 -17.64
C THR A 169 0.31 10.60 -16.44
N LYS A 170 1.04 9.59 -15.98
CA LYS A 170 0.67 8.83 -14.80
C LYS A 170 0.83 9.67 -13.52
N SER A 171 -0.28 10.00 -12.87
CA SER A 171 -0.32 10.89 -11.71
C SER A 171 -0.85 10.24 -10.44
N HIS A 172 -0.99 8.91 -10.42
CA HIS A 172 -1.53 8.20 -9.27
C HIS A 172 -0.86 6.85 -9.03
N GLU A 173 -1.08 6.32 -7.82
CA GLU A 173 -0.83 4.94 -7.44
C GLU A 173 -2.11 4.30 -6.91
N THR A 174 -2.12 2.98 -6.89
CA THR A 174 -3.27 2.19 -6.44
C THR A 174 -2.98 1.57 -5.07
N ILE A 175 -3.90 1.76 -4.13
CA ILE A 175 -3.86 1.12 -2.82
C ILE A 175 -5.06 0.18 -2.73
N PHE A 176 -4.81 -1.09 -2.47
CA PHE A 176 -5.87 -2.04 -2.17
C PHE A 176 -6.08 -2.14 -0.67
N PHE A 177 -7.32 -2.04 -0.24
CA PHE A 177 -7.75 -2.39 1.10
C PHE A 177 -8.26 -3.82 1.09
N LEU A 178 -7.63 -4.70 1.86
CA LEU A 178 -7.92 -6.13 1.91
C LEU A 178 -8.21 -6.57 3.35
N SER A 179 -9.06 -7.59 3.48
CA SER A 179 -9.39 -8.22 4.75
C SER A 179 -9.36 -9.74 4.61
N LYS A 180 -9.27 -10.46 5.75
CA LYS A 180 -9.37 -11.93 5.80
C LYS A 180 -10.82 -12.41 5.79
N ILE A 181 -11.72 -11.62 6.35
CA ILE A 181 -13.14 -11.93 6.52
C ILE A 181 -14.00 -10.87 5.85
N PRO A 182 -15.20 -11.21 5.37
CA PRO A 182 -16.07 -10.28 4.64
C PRO A 182 -16.65 -9.18 5.54
N THR A 183 -16.86 -9.47 6.81
CA THR A 183 -17.46 -8.57 7.80
C THR A 183 -16.84 -8.83 9.17
N GLY A 184 -16.87 -7.83 10.08
CA GLY A 184 -16.35 -8.00 11.44
C GLY A 184 -14.84 -7.78 11.60
N TYR A 185 -14.13 -7.40 10.53
CA TYR A 185 -12.77 -6.91 10.67
C TYR A 185 -12.73 -5.56 11.40
N TYR A 186 -11.62 -5.27 12.05
CA TYR A 186 -11.50 -4.02 12.80
C TYR A 186 -11.48 -2.82 11.86
N TYR A 187 -12.45 -1.92 12.03
CA TYR A 187 -12.57 -0.69 11.27
C TYR A 187 -13.22 0.41 12.11
N ASN A 188 -12.44 1.41 12.48
CA ASN A 188 -12.92 2.60 13.16
C ASN A 188 -13.31 3.67 12.13
N GLN A 189 -14.60 3.76 11.82
CA GLN A 189 -15.13 4.66 10.81
C GLN A 189 -14.83 6.14 11.13
N GLU A 190 -14.85 6.54 12.40
CA GLU A 190 -14.59 7.91 12.81
C GLU A 190 -13.15 8.31 12.51
N ALA A 191 -12.18 7.44 12.84
CA ALA A 191 -10.77 7.64 12.54
C ALA A 191 -10.45 7.64 11.03
N MET A 192 -11.32 7.00 10.21
CA MET A 192 -11.24 6.96 8.75
C MET A 192 -12.08 8.06 8.08
N SER A 193 -12.65 8.98 8.84
CA SER A 193 -13.47 10.06 8.29
C SER A 193 -12.61 11.24 7.79
N GLU A 194 -13.13 11.96 6.82
CA GLU A 194 -12.55 13.20 6.28
C GLU A 194 -13.51 14.39 6.47
N PRO A 195 -13.02 15.64 6.50
CA PRO A 195 -13.88 16.81 6.58
C PRO A 195 -14.90 16.86 5.45
N ALA A 196 -16.16 17.14 5.77
CA ALA A 196 -17.18 17.40 4.78
C ALA A 196 -16.96 18.77 4.13
N LYS A 197 -17.03 18.87 2.79
CA LYS A 197 -16.88 20.14 2.09
C LYS A 197 -17.99 21.15 2.44
N ASN A 198 -19.18 20.65 2.76
CA ASN A 198 -20.33 21.44 3.20
C ASN A 198 -20.96 20.74 4.41
N PRO A 199 -20.58 21.09 5.64
CA PRO A 199 -21.15 20.49 6.85
C PRO A 199 -22.66 20.66 6.96
N ASN A 200 -23.21 21.71 6.32
CA ASN A 200 -24.65 22.04 6.29
C ASN A 200 -25.39 21.51 5.05
N SER A 201 -24.72 20.89 4.10
CA SER A 201 -25.39 20.20 3.00
C SER A 201 -25.81 18.78 3.45
N GLY A 202 -26.67 18.71 4.43
CA GLY A 202 -27.45 17.51 4.68
C GLY A 202 -28.11 17.10 3.36
N ASP A 203 -28.06 15.84 2.98
CA ASP A 203 -28.68 15.37 1.75
C ASP A 203 -30.17 15.76 1.73
N PRO A 204 -30.63 16.56 0.77
CA PRO A 204 -31.98 17.07 0.76
C PRO A 204 -33.09 16.01 0.74
N TRP A 205 -32.74 14.73 0.44
CA TRP A 205 -33.75 13.66 0.30
C TRP A 205 -34.48 13.34 1.61
N TRP A 206 -33.81 13.37 2.76
CA TRP A 206 -34.48 13.11 4.05
C TRP A 206 -35.26 14.33 4.55
N GLN A 207 -34.79 15.55 4.25
CA GLN A 207 -35.58 16.75 4.48
C GLN A 207 -36.86 16.75 3.65
N ARG A 208 -36.80 16.31 2.39
CA ARG A 208 -37.97 16.13 1.52
C ARG A 208 -38.97 15.11 2.11
N LYS A 209 -38.47 14.02 2.69
CA LYS A 209 -39.34 13.04 3.36
C LYS A 209 -40.04 13.60 4.59
N LEU A 210 -39.41 14.50 5.34
CA LEU A 210 -40.01 15.17 6.51
C LEU A 210 -41.05 16.20 6.12
N TYR A 211 -40.94 16.78 4.93
CA TYR A 211 -41.87 17.81 4.45
C TYR A 211 -42.88 17.29 3.40
N GLY A 212 -43.00 15.99 3.19
CA GLY A 212 -44.06 15.35 2.41
C GLY A 212 -43.95 15.52 0.90
N GLU A 213 -42.82 15.86 0.33
CA GLU A 213 -42.65 15.88 -1.13
C GLU A 213 -42.49 14.45 -1.69
N PRO A 214 -43.21 14.07 -2.77
CA PRO A 214 -43.07 12.74 -3.36
C PRO A 214 -41.70 12.52 -3.95
N SER A 215 -41.13 11.35 -3.68
CA SER A 215 -39.85 10.95 -4.27
C SER A 215 -39.98 10.83 -5.79
N ARG A 216 -39.07 11.42 -6.56
CA ARG A 216 -39.05 11.38 -8.03
C ARG A 216 -38.69 10.01 -8.61
N HIS A 217 -38.34 9.05 -7.79
CA HIS A 217 -37.95 7.70 -8.20
C HIS A 217 -38.70 6.71 -7.31
N GLY A 218 -39.66 6.03 -7.84
CA GLY A 218 -40.54 5.06 -7.19
C GLY A 218 -39.84 3.81 -6.61
N LEU A 219 -38.88 4.00 -5.69
CA LEU A 219 -38.17 2.96 -4.96
C LEU A 219 -38.49 3.04 -3.46
N ASP A 220 -39.76 3.15 -3.12
CA ASP A 220 -40.21 3.26 -1.73
C ASP A 220 -40.15 1.94 -0.93
N GLY A 221 -39.48 0.91 -1.43
CA GLY A 221 -39.52 -0.42 -0.83
C GLY A 221 -38.21 -1.03 -0.31
N ALA A 222 -37.05 -0.45 -0.55
CA ALA A 222 -35.78 -1.21 -0.35
C ALA A 222 -34.72 -0.58 0.56
N ALA A 223 -35.04 0.39 1.38
CA ALA A 223 -34.00 1.14 2.10
C ALA A 223 -34.12 1.16 3.62
N ALA A 224 -34.71 0.16 4.25
CA ALA A 224 -34.86 0.14 5.71
C ALA A 224 -33.81 -0.72 6.45
N SER A 225 -32.89 -1.39 5.76
CA SER A 225 -31.87 -2.24 6.42
C SER A 225 -30.48 -1.84 5.99
N GLY A 226 -29.90 -0.83 6.62
CA GLY A 226 -28.50 -0.49 6.43
C GLY A 226 -28.14 0.99 6.36
N ALA A 227 -29.06 1.89 6.64
CA ALA A 227 -28.72 3.29 6.87
C ALA A 227 -28.03 3.43 8.23
N GLY A 228 -26.75 3.03 8.27
CA GLY A 228 -25.85 3.45 9.32
C GLY A 228 -25.95 4.96 9.42
N ASN A 229 -26.03 5.50 10.62
CA ASN A 229 -26.17 6.90 10.97
C ASN A 229 -25.36 7.79 10.02
N PHE A 230 -25.99 8.39 9.04
CA PHE A 230 -25.44 9.54 8.34
C PHE A 230 -25.33 10.65 9.38
N ARG A 231 -24.16 10.80 9.96
CA ARG A 231 -23.87 11.93 10.82
C ARG A 231 -23.99 13.17 9.95
N THR A 232 -25.05 13.94 10.17
CA THR A 232 -25.13 15.35 9.77
C THR A 232 -24.07 16.09 10.59
N GLY A 233 -22.85 16.19 10.08
CA GLY A 233 -21.75 16.69 10.86
C GLY A 233 -20.58 17.11 9.98
N GLU A 234 -19.59 17.67 10.60
CA GLU A 234 -18.37 18.18 10.00
C GLU A 234 -17.51 17.08 9.29
N LEU A 235 -17.79 15.81 9.56
CA LEU A 235 -17.07 14.66 9.03
C LEU A 235 -17.95 13.78 8.15
N ARG A 236 -17.36 13.22 7.12
CA ARG A 236 -17.93 12.19 6.24
C ARG A 236 -17.00 11.00 6.10
N ASN A 237 -17.49 9.87 5.66
CA ASN A 237 -16.68 8.71 5.36
C ASN A 237 -15.59 9.04 4.31
N MET A 238 -14.38 8.55 4.51
CA MET A 238 -13.25 8.78 3.60
C MET A 238 -13.56 8.25 2.21
N ARG A 239 -13.25 9.05 1.19
CA ARG A 239 -13.43 8.66 -0.22
C ARG A 239 -12.25 7.86 -0.72
N THR A 240 -12.50 7.08 -1.78
CA THR A 240 -11.50 6.23 -2.42
C THR A 240 -10.50 6.97 -3.31
N VAL A 241 -10.58 8.30 -3.41
CA VAL A 241 -9.58 9.13 -4.08
C VAL A 241 -8.98 10.09 -3.07
N ILE A 242 -7.71 9.89 -2.76
CA ILE A 242 -6.94 10.68 -1.80
C ILE A 242 -5.95 11.53 -2.58
N THR A 243 -6.04 12.85 -2.48
CA THR A 243 -5.14 13.78 -3.18
C THR A 243 -4.10 14.31 -2.20
N LEU A 244 -2.86 13.87 -2.37
CA LEU A 244 -1.72 14.26 -1.55
C LEU A 244 -0.43 14.35 -2.39
N PRO A 245 0.48 15.29 -2.06
CA PRO A 245 1.79 15.32 -2.69
C PRO A 245 2.62 14.08 -2.31
N THR A 246 3.58 13.74 -3.18
CA THR A 246 4.67 12.85 -2.79
C THR A 246 5.56 13.55 -1.77
N ASN A 247 6.06 12.79 -0.81
CA ASN A 247 7.03 13.32 0.16
C ASN A 247 8.45 12.94 -0.30
N SER A 248 9.29 13.94 -0.56
CA SER A 248 10.71 13.72 -0.79
C SER A 248 11.44 13.78 0.56
N TYR A 249 11.93 12.65 1.01
CA TYR A 249 12.82 12.63 2.18
C TYR A 249 14.22 13.08 1.76
N LYS A 250 14.75 14.14 2.39
CA LYS A 250 16.04 14.75 2.01
C LYS A 250 17.27 13.85 2.19
N GLY A 251 17.13 12.73 2.89
CA GLY A 251 18.22 11.80 3.21
C GLY A 251 18.26 10.50 2.40
N ALA A 252 17.23 10.20 1.63
CA ALA A 252 17.17 8.99 0.82
C ALA A 252 16.40 9.26 -0.46
N HIS A 253 16.96 8.92 -1.61
CA HIS A 253 16.35 9.07 -2.92
C HIS A 253 15.17 8.10 -3.17
N PHE A 254 14.36 7.80 -2.15
CA PHE A 254 13.33 6.76 -2.20
C PHE A 254 11.93 7.35 -2.24
N ALA A 255 11.10 6.81 -3.13
CA ALA A 255 9.68 7.08 -3.14
C ALA A 255 9.03 6.31 -1.99
N THR A 256 8.87 6.97 -0.87
CA THR A 256 8.06 6.47 0.25
C THR A 256 6.70 7.13 0.20
N PHE A 257 5.67 6.41 0.58
CA PHE A 257 4.37 7.05 0.76
C PHE A 257 4.44 8.08 1.93
N PRO A 258 3.72 9.21 1.81
CA PRO A 258 3.78 10.24 2.83
C PRO A 258 3.10 9.78 4.14
N PRO A 259 3.60 10.18 5.32
CA PRO A 259 2.97 9.88 6.61
C PRO A 259 1.48 10.22 6.65
N LYS A 260 1.07 11.33 6.03
CA LYS A 260 -0.34 11.75 5.95
C LYS A 260 -1.24 10.78 5.21
N LEU A 261 -0.70 9.98 4.29
CA LEU A 261 -1.44 8.97 3.55
C LEU A 261 -1.81 7.78 4.43
N ILE A 262 -0.86 7.31 5.25
CA ILE A 262 -1.04 6.10 6.04
C ILE A 262 -1.60 6.34 7.44
N SER A 263 -1.51 7.57 7.97
CA SER A 263 -2.02 7.90 9.31
C SER A 263 -3.49 7.53 9.53
N PRO A 264 -4.44 7.86 8.62
CA PRO A 264 -5.83 7.45 8.79
C PRO A 264 -5.99 5.92 8.76
N PHE A 265 -5.24 5.20 7.93
CA PHE A 265 -5.28 3.74 7.86
C PHE A 265 -4.83 3.09 9.17
N ILE A 266 -3.73 3.60 9.77
CA ILE A 266 -3.25 3.11 11.06
C ILE A 266 -4.28 3.38 12.16
N LYS A 267 -4.82 4.60 12.24
CA LYS A 267 -5.85 4.96 13.24
C LYS A 267 -7.12 4.14 13.08
N GLY A 268 -7.55 3.95 11.83
CA GLY A 268 -8.82 3.31 11.52
C GLY A 268 -8.81 1.80 11.55
N CYS A 269 -7.66 1.17 11.27
CA CYS A 269 -7.57 -0.28 11.09
C CYS A 269 -6.61 -0.97 12.06
N SER A 270 -6.14 -0.28 13.09
CA SER A 270 -5.44 -0.87 14.24
C SER A 270 -5.88 -0.23 15.55
N ARG A 271 -5.96 -1.05 16.61
CA ARG A 271 -6.23 -0.56 17.97
C ARG A 271 -5.01 0.16 18.53
N GLU A 272 -5.19 1.00 19.54
CA GLU A 272 -4.06 1.50 20.33
C GLU A 272 -3.32 0.33 20.97
N GLY A 273 -1.99 0.36 20.96
CA GLY A 273 -1.15 -0.77 21.35
C GLY A 273 -1.16 -1.95 20.36
N GLY A 274 -1.94 -1.90 19.29
CA GLY A 274 -1.95 -2.93 18.24
C GLY A 274 -0.65 -2.92 17.40
N ILE A 275 -0.31 -4.05 16.81
CA ILE A 275 0.91 -4.24 16.02
C ILE A 275 0.65 -3.95 14.54
N VAL A 276 1.43 -3.05 13.95
CA VAL A 276 1.41 -2.73 12.52
C VAL A 276 2.64 -3.32 11.84
N LEU A 277 2.44 -4.08 10.79
CA LEU A 277 3.48 -4.75 9.99
C LEU A 277 3.75 -4.00 8.68
N ASP A 278 5.03 -3.85 8.34
CA ASP A 278 5.48 -3.57 6.98
C ASP A 278 6.56 -4.58 6.56
N PRO A 279 6.23 -5.55 5.68
CA PRO A 279 7.20 -6.52 5.20
C PRO A 279 8.27 -5.94 4.26
N PHE A 280 8.13 -4.67 3.85
CA PHE A 280 9.07 -3.95 2.98
C PHE A 280 9.33 -2.56 3.58
N MET A 281 9.90 -2.53 4.80
CA MET A 281 9.95 -1.36 5.69
C MET A 281 10.61 -0.13 5.07
N GLY A 282 11.57 -0.32 4.16
CA GLY A 282 12.28 0.77 3.50
C GLY A 282 12.88 1.76 4.50
N SER A 283 12.51 3.02 4.37
CA SER A 283 13.00 4.09 5.27
C SER A 283 12.30 4.16 6.63
N GLY A 284 11.39 3.24 6.97
CA GLY A 284 10.73 3.17 8.27
C GLY A 284 9.52 4.10 8.46
N THR A 285 8.86 4.53 7.40
CA THR A 285 7.70 5.43 7.52
C THR A 285 6.56 4.79 8.32
N VAL A 286 6.29 3.49 8.13
CA VAL A 286 5.25 2.78 8.90
C VAL A 286 5.63 2.69 10.36
N ALA A 287 6.89 2.35 10.69
CA ALA A 287 7.38 2.28 12.07
C ALA A 287 7.25 3.64 12.77
N GLU A 288 7.70 4.72 12.14
CA GLU A 288 7.61 6.07 12.66
C GLU A 288 6.16 6.48 12.94
N VAL A 289 5.26 6.31 11.97
CA VAL A 289 3.86 6.74 12.12
C VAL A 289 3.12 5.88 13.13
N SER A 290 3.38 4.58 13.16
CA SER A 290 2.78 3.67 14.16
C SER A 290 3.15 4.10 15.58
N LYS A 291 4.44 4.34 15.85
CA LYS A 291 4.92 4.82 17.16
C LYS A 291 4.29 6.15 17.53
N LYS A 292 4.21 7.13 16.60
CA LYS A 292 3.55 8.44 16.83
C LYS A 292 2.07 8.32 17.19
N LEU A 293 1.43 7.27 16.74
CA LEU A 293 0.00 7.05 16.96
C LEU A 293 -0.29 6.08 18.13
N GLY A 294 0.72 5.75 18.95
CA GLY A 294 0.55 4.81 20.08
C GLY A 294 0.31 3.36 19.66
N ARG A 295 0.80 2.98 18.46
CA ARG A 295 0.81 1.60 17.98
C ARG A 295 2.21 1.03 18.07
N LEU A 296 2.28 -0.28 18.22
CA LEU A 296 3.52 -1.02 18.07
C LEU A 296 3.77 -1.29 16.59
N TYR A 297 5.02 -1.52 16.21
CA TYR A 297 5.37 -1.84 14.84
C TYR A 297 6.25 -3.09 14.75
N THR A 298 6.27 -3.69 13.59
CA THR A 298 7.23 -4.72 13.22
C THR A 298 7.44 -4.70 11.72
N GLY A 299 8.56 -5.24 11.25
CA GLY A 299 8.77 -5.29 9.81
C GLY A 299 10.05 -5.97 9.39
N VAL A 300 10.25 -6.00 8.08
CA VAL A 300 11.42 -6.59 7.45
C VAL A 300 12.01 -5.58 6.46
N GLU A 301 13.34 -5.50 6.42
CA GLU A 301 14.07 -4.70 5.45
C GLU A 301 15.27 -5.49 4.94
N LEU A 302 15.37 -5.62 3.62
CA LEU A 302 16.43 -6.39 2.98
C LEU A 302 17.78 -5.66 3.05
N ASN A 303 17.77 -4.32 2.92
CA ASN A 303 18.96 -3.51 2.89
C ASN A 303 19.38 -3.07 4.31
N LYS A 304 20.55 -3.54 4.77
CA LYS A 304 21.11 -3.19 6.09
C LYS A 304 21.33 -1.69 6.30
N GLU A 305 21.58 -0.93 5.25
CA GLU A 305 21.82 0.52 5.37
C GLU A 305 20.55 1.25 5.81
N TYR A 306 19.38 0.80 5.37
CA TYR A 306 18.10 1.39 5.78
C TYR A 306 17.78 1.12 7.25
N HIS A 307 18.30 0.06 7.81
CA HIS A 307 18.10 -0.25 9.22
C HIS A 307 18.62 0.86 10.15
N LYS A 308 19.73 1.51 9.81
CA LYS A 308 20.25 2.68 10.55
C LYS A 308 19.25 3.83 10.49
N LEU A 309 18.73 4.12 9.31
CA LEU A 309 17.76 5.18 9.09
C LEU A 309 16.45 4.93 9.86
N ILE A 310 15.97 3.68 9.88
CA ILE A 310 14.78 3.27 10.64
C ILE A 310 15.00 3.54 12.13
N ASN A 311 16.15 3.13 12.67
CA ASN A 311 16.49 3.33 14.07
C ASN A 311 16.58 4.82 14.44
N GLU A 312 17.20 5.64 13.60
CA GLU A 312 17.26 7.08 13.81
C GLU A 312 15.84 7.72 13.84
N ARG A 313 14.97 7.35 12.91
CA ARG A 313 13.59 7.87 12.85
C ARG A 313 12.73 7.42 14.02
N THR A 314 12.94 6.22 14.52
CA THR A 314 12.16 5.69 15.65
C THR A 314 12.70 6.11 17.01
N SER A 315 14.01 6.36 17.14
CA SER A 315 14.65 6.81 18.41
C SER A 315 14.50 8.31 18.67
N GLN A 316 14.48 9.17 17.66
CA GLN A 316 14.26 10.61 17.82
C GLN A 316 12.96 10.98 18.57
N MET A 317 12.04 10.04 18.71
CA MET A 317 10.77 10.24 19.40
C MET A 317 10.82 9.96 20.90
N GLU A 318 11.85 9.31 21.40
CA GLU A 318 12.01 9.05 22.83
C GLU A 318 12.45 10.29 23.62
N MET A 319 12.93 11.33 22.94
CA MET A 319 13.34 12.59 23.55
C MET A 319 12.19 13.60 23.78
N PHE A 320 10.96 13.27 23.38
CA PHE A 320 9.79 14.15 23.49
C PHE A 320 8.64 13.55 24.33
N ILE A 321 8.90 12.50 25.08
CA ILE A 321 8.03 11.94 26.12
C ILE A 321 8.76 12.15 27.47
#